data_a10c44f5f6a0413c0f9b78ee6515d1a7
#
_entry.id   a10c44f5f6a0413c0f9b78ee6515d1a7
#
_cell.length_a   1.000
_cell.length_b   1.000
_cell.length_c   1.000
_cell.angle_alpha   90.00
_cell.angle_beta   90.00
_cell.angle_gamma   90.00
#
_symmetry.space_group_name_H-M   'P 1'
#
loop_
_entity.id
_entity.type
_entity.pdbx_description
1 polymer ?
#
loop_
_entity_poly.entity_id
_entity_poly.type
_entity_poly.pdbx_seq_one_letter_code
_entity_poly.pdbx_strand_id
1 'polypeptide(L)' 'MYNTEGVDAVATITELRSQTSDLIDQAKSTNNGILIQKNNEPHAVLISWEIYKAIKEKVNLDDL' A
#
# COMPACT_ATOMS: atom_id res chain seq x y z
N MET A 1 -15.38 10.94 2.97
CA MET A 1 -14.02 10.60 3.44
C MET A 1 -13.87 9.09 3.52
N TYR A 2 -12.77 8.57 3.02
CA TYR A 2 -12.55 7.14 3.05
C TYR A 2 -11.90 6.70 4.35
N ASN A 3 -12.28 5.52 4.78
CA ASN A 3 -11.67 4.85 5.90
C ASN A 3 -10.37 4.20 5.42
N THR A 4 -9.26 4.50 6.07
CA THR A 4 -7.96 3.94 5.68
C THR A 4 -7.77 2.49 6.11
N GLU A 5 -8.60 2.00 6.99
CA GLU A 5 -8.71 0.59 7.39
C GLU A 5 -7.41 -0.18 7.50
N GLY A 6 -6.61 0.19 8.48
CA GLY A 6 -5.40 -0.56 8.76
C GLY A 6 -4.18 -0.21 7.93
N VAL A 7 -4.27 0.77 7.03
CA VAL A 7 -3.07 1.27 6.37
C VAL A 7 -2.41 2.34 7.23
N ASP A 8 -1.10 2.46 7.11
CA ASP A 8 -0.33 3.37 7.95
C ASP A 8 -0.26 4.78 7.39
N ALA A 9 -0.47 4.94 6.10
CA ALA A 9 -0.36 6.24 5.44
C ALA A 9 -1.17 6.27 4.16
N VAL A 10 -1.36 7.48 3.64
CA VAL A 10 -2.07 7.71 2.39
C VAL A 10 -1.19 8.54 1.48
N ALA A 11 -1.10 8.17 0.21
CA ALA A 11 -0.37 8.91 -0.80
C ALA A 11 -1.20 9.02 -2.07
N THR A 12 -0.94 10.06 -2.86
CA THR A 12 -1.60 10.22 -4.15
C THR A 12 -0.79 9.56 -5.26
N ILE A 13 -1.43 9.38 -6.42
CA ILE A 13 -0.73 8.89 -7.61
C ILE A 13 0.42 9.84 -7.98
N THR A 14 0.21 11.15 -7.85
CA THR A 14 1.24 12.14 -8.13
C THR A 14 2.45 11.96 -7.22
N GLU A 15 2.21 11.76 -5.93
CA GLU A 15 3.28 11.50 -4.98
C GLU A 15 4.00 10.18 -5.30
N LEU A 16 3.26 9.16 -5.69
CA LEU A 16 3.86 7.90 -6.08
C LEU A 16 4.81 8.06 -7.26
N ARG A 17 4.43 8.86 -8.26
CA ARG A 17 5.28 9.12 -9.43
C ARG A 17 6.55 9.90 -9.08
N SER A 18 6.40 10.92 -8.25
CA SER A 18 7.52 11.84 -7.96
C SER A 18 8.41 11.35 -6.83
N GLN A 19 7.91 10.51 -5.94
CA GLN A 19 8.61 10.08 -4.74
C GLN A 19 8.60 8.55 -4.62
N THR A 20 8.76 7.86 -5.72
CA THR A 20 8.65 6.41 -5.77
C THR A 20 9.56 5.71 -4.77
N SER A 21 10.85 6.05 -4.77
CA SER A 21 11.82 5.41 -3.88
C SER A 21 11.51 5.69 -2.41
N ASP A 22 11.12 6.93 -2.10
CA ASP A 22 10.79 7.30 -0.74
C ASP A 22 9.56 6.55 -0.24
N LEU A 23 8.54 6.40 -1.09
CA LEU A 23 7.34 5.67 -0.71
C LEU A 23 7.60 4.18 -0.56
N ILE A 24 8.47 3.61 -1.39
CA ILE A 24 8.87 2.21 -1.23
C ILE A 24 9.59 2.01 0.10
N ASP A 25 10.53 2.91 0.44
CA ASP A 25 11.24 2.83 1.71
C ASP A 25 10.28 2.98 2.89
N GLN A 26 9.30 3.87 2.77
CA GLN A 26 8.28 4.04 3.79
C GLN A 26 7.43 2.78 3.94
N ALA A 27 7.04 2.17 2.84
CA ALA A 27 6.28 0.93 2.87
C ALA A 27 7.05 -0.20 3.56
N LYS A 28 8.37 -0.26 3.36
CA LYS A 28 9.21 -1.26 4.02
C LYS A 28 9.27 -1.07 5.53
N SER A 29 9.07 0.15 6.01
CA SER A 29 9.13 0.45 7.44
C SER A 29 7.77 0.37 8.12
N THR A 30 6.71 0.10 7.38
CA THR A 30 5.36 -0.04 7.95
C THR A 30 4.91 -1.49 7.89
N ASN A 31 3.89 -1.82 8.68
CA ASN A 31 3.34 -3.18 8.73
C ASN A 31 2.03 -3.33 7.97
N ASN A 32 1.39 -2.23 7.59
CA ASN A 32 0.04 -2.28 7.02
C ASN A 32 -0.06 -1.71 5.62
N GLY A 33 0.99 -1.02 5.16
CA GLY A 33 1.03 -0.50 3.80
C GLY A 33 0.61 0.96 3.70
N ILE A 34 0.68 1.45 2.47
CA ILE A 34 0.35 2.83 2.13
C ILE A 34 -0.80 2.80 1.12
N LEU A 35 -1.90 3.45 1.46
CA LEU A 35 -3.04 3.57 0.54
C LEU A 35 -2.70 4.55 -0.58
N ILE A 36 -2.87 4.13 -1.81
CA ILE A 36 -2.65 4.97 -2.98
C ILE A 36 -4.01 5.44 -3.50
N GLN A 37 -4.19 6.74 -3.58
CA GLN A 37 -5.43 7.36 -4.01
C GLN A 37 -5.27 8.09 -5.34
N LYS A 38 -6.36 8.13 -6.08
CA LYS A 38 -6.49 8.95 -7.27
C LYS A 38 -7.84 9.63 -7.19
N ASN A 39 -7.85 10.97 -7.34
CA ASN A 39 -9.08 11.77 -7.24
C ASN A 39 -9.84 11.50 -5.93
N ASN A 40 -9.10 11.40 -4.84
CA ASN A 40 -9.63 11.15 -3.50
C ASN A 40 -10.31 9.79 -3.35
N GLU A 41 -10.04 8.85 -4.25
CA GLU A 41 -10.59 7.51 -4.17
C GLU A 41 -9.47 6.48 -4.00
N PRO A 42 -9.65 5.47 -3.16
CA PRO A 42 -8.67 4.40 -3.03
C PRO A 42 -8.54 3.61 -4.35
N HIS A 43 -7.33 3.38 -4.77
CA HIS A 43 -7.07 2.61 -5.99
C HIS A 43 -6.15 1.44 -5.77
N ALA A 44 -5.22 1.54 -4.82
CA ALA A 44 -4.23 0.49 -4.61
C ALA A 44 -3.63 0.63 -3.22
N VAL A 45 -2.88 -0.38 -2.82
CA VAL A 45 -2.10 -0.34 -1.59
C VAL A 45 -0.67 -0.74 -1.92
N LEU A 46 0.30 0.04 -1.45
CA LEU A 46 1.72 -0.26 -1.59
C LEU A 46 2.17 -0.96 -0.32
N ILE A 47 2.66 -2.18 -0.45
CA ILE A 47 3.15 -2.96 0.69
C ILE A 47 4.57 -3.47 0.40
N SER A 48 5.30 -3.80 1.46
CA SER A 48 6.63 -4.38 1.29
C SER A 48 6.53 -5.80 0.76
N TRP A 49 7.60 -6.28 0.15
CA TRP A 49 7.69 -7.67 -0.29
C TRP A 49 7.48 -8.65 0.87
N GLU A 50 8.02 -8.31 2.05
CA GLU A 50 7.86 -9.16 3.23
C GLU A 50 6.41 -9.30 3.66
N ILE A 51 5.67 -8.20 3.65
CA ILE A 51 4.24 -8.22 3.97
C ILE A 51 3.46 -9.02 2.93
N TYR A 52 3.78 -8.83 1.67
CA TYR A 52 3.13 -9.58 0.59
C TYR A 52 3.32 -11.09 0.76
N LYS A 53 4.55 -11.52 1.07
CA LYS A 53 4.82 -12.94 1.29
C LYS A 53 4.01 -13.50 2.45
N ALA A 54 3.93 -12.74 3.54
CA ALA A 54 3.18 -13.17 4.72
C ALA A 54 1.68 -13.33 4.40
N ILE A 55 1.12 -12.39 3.65
CA ILE A 55 -0.28 -12.47 3.22
C ILE A 55 -0.49 -13.67 2.31
N LYS A 56 0.40 -13.86 1.36
CA LYS A 56 0.27 -14.96 0.39
C LYS A 56 0.34 -16.33 1.06
N GLU A 57 1.12 -16.46 2.12
CA GLU A 57 1.20 -17.71 2.88
C GLU A 57 -0.09 -18.00 3.64
N LYS A 58 -0.77 -16.96 4.11
CA LYS A 58 -2.02 -17.11 4.88
C LYS A 58 -3.24 -17.18 4.00
N VAL A 59 -3.19 -16.53 2.84
CA VAL A 59 -4.32 -16.42 1.91
C VAL A 59 -3.83 -16.84 0.53
N ASN A 60 -4.57 -17.71 -0.14
CA ASN A 60 -4.25 -18.05 -1.52
C ASN A 60 -4.78 -16.96 -2.43
N LEU A 61 -3.92 -16.03 -2.82
CA LEU A 61 -4.33 -14.90 -3.65
C LEU A 61 -4.75 -15.31 -5.05
N ASP A 62 -4.34 -16.48 -5.49
CA ASP A 62 -4.74 -16.99 -6.81
C ASP A 62 -6.21 -17.38 -6.87
N ASP A 63 -6.86 -17.52 -5.72
CA ASP A 63 -8.27 -17.86 -5.62
C ASP A 63 -9.18 -16.63 -5.50
N LEU A 64 -8.62 -15.43 -5.53
CA LEU A 64 -9.40 -14.21 -5.39
C LEU A 64 -9.96 -13.70 -6.71
#